data_f530354933ebf3c045749350b2a126ac
#
_entry.id   f530354933ebf3c045749350b2a126ac
#
_cell.length_a   1.000
_cell.length_b   1.000
_cell.length_c   1.000
_cell.angle_alpha   90.00
_cell.angle_beta   90.00
_cell.angle_gamma   90.00
#
_symmetry.space_group_name_H-M   'P 1'
#
loop_
_entity.id
_entity.type
_entity.pdbx_description
1 polymer ?
#
loop_
_entity_poly.entity_id
_entity_poly.type
_entity_poly.pdbx_seq_one_letter_code
_entity_poly.pdbx_strand_id
1 'polypeptide(L)'
;MFLGLDSHNYPMRTYGDIAFRVYGTPVRHGLNILQSIQLLCNVGVIIIANGQALSQVSKFHLCYAICCLVFALAGFMIGQVRTLQKYGWFANAAIWMNVFIIITSMGVVAHSGPNYIAVGGSAGAALGGLSVTPDANGNFPPIVHSAGLPPSTQGFIGAVDGLMQAVYAYGGAMLFTEFMSEMKRPRDFWKGMICAQGFIYIVYIFYGCFLYGYQGQYTVNPSFQGVSPYAWQTVGNVIGFLSALIAAGLYGNIGIKVLYNNIFTDFLGAPLLSTKKGKIIWAAFVPVYWSAAFIIAAAIPNFFGLTSLVAALCILQFTYTFPPMLFLGYKIRLGAVLEGEGFNPLTGIVTRHDGGIKRILRGYFKHFLMNTWHLIFFLGSLVTAALGAYSAIMSLIIAFRNPQVTAFTCHSPLDST
;
A
#
# COMPACT_ATOMS: atom_id res chain seq x y z
N MET A 1 -2.98 6.37 -21.72
CA MET A 1 -4.25 5.60 -21.70
C MET A 1 -5.39 6.43 -21.13
N PHE A 2 -5.35 6.93 -19.91
CA PHE A 2 -6.41 7.79 -19.33
C PHE A 2 -6.84 8.90 -20.29
N LEU A 3 -5.93 9.77 -20.70
CA LEU A 3 -6.21 10.89 -21.61
C LEU A 3 -6.77 10.48 -23.00
N GLY A 4 -6.55 9.26 -23.44
CA GLY A 4 -7.08 8.73 -24.69
C GLY A 4 -8.45 8.05 -24.57
N LEU A 5 -8.86 7.75 -23.35
CA LEU A 5 -10.15 7.15 -23.03
C LEU A 5 -11.13 8.14 -22.40
N ASP A 6 -10.61 9.20 -21.77
CA ASP A 6 -11.41 10.23 -21.15
C ASP A 6 -12.03 11.16 -22.18
N SER A 7 -13.31 11.47 -22.02
CA SER A 7 -14.04 12.42 -22.87
C SER A 7 -15.16 13.10 -22.08
N HIS A 8 -15.60 14.26 -22.54
CA HIS A 8 -16.68 15.02 -21.90
C HIS A 8 -17.97 14.19 -21.76
N ASN A 9 -18.32 13.39 -22.78
CA ASN A 9 -19.53 12.57 -22.78
C ASN A 9 -19.38 11.28 -21.96
N TYR A 10 -18.15 10.81 -21.77
CA TYR A 10 -17.83 9.58 -21.08
C TYR A 10 -16.62 9.79 -20.15
N PRO A 11 -16.80 10.50 -19.03
CA PRO A 11 -15.70 10.83 -18.14
C PRO A 11 -15.16 9.58 -17.43
N MET A 12 -13.83 9.55 -17.25
CA MET A 12 -13.14 8.52 -16.49
C MET A 12 -12.98 8.99 -15.05
N ARG A 13 -13.45 8.23 -14.08
CA ARG A 13 -13.41 8.63 -12.66
C ARG A 13 -12.61 7.69 -11.79
N THR A 14 -12.63 6.40 -12.13
CA THR A 14 -12.03 5.35 -11.31
C THR A 14 -11.08 4.48 -12.14
N TYR A 15 -10.21 3.77 -11.45
CA TYR A 15 -9.35 2.79 -12.09
C TYR A 15 -10.17 1.68 -12.78
N GLY A 16 -11.30 1.29 -12.17
CA GLY A 16 -12.23 0.32 -12.74
C GLY A 16 -12.86 0.76 -14.06
N ASP A 17 -13.03 2.08 -14.30
CA ASP A 17 -13.57 2.59 -15.56
C ASP A 17 -12.63 2.35 -16.74
N ILE A 18 -11.31 2.43 -16.51
CA ILE A 18 -10.30 2.07 -17.51
C ILE A 18 -10.44 0.59 -17.87
N ALA A 19 -10.54 -0.26 -16.85
CA ALA A 19 -10.70 -1.70 -17.05
C ALA A 19 -12.00 -2.04 -17.81
N PHE A 20 -13.11 -1.38 -17.47
CA PHE A 20 -14.38 -1.52 -18.18
C PHE A 20 -14.23 -1.22 -19.67
N ARG A 21 -13.58 -0.11 -20.02
CA ARG A 21 -13.41 0.28 -21.41
C ARG A 21 -12.50 -0.64 -22.21
N VAL A 22 -11.52 -1.25 -21.54
CA VAL A 22 -10.57 -2.14 -22.21
C VAL A 22 -11.07 -3.59 -22.25
N TYR A 23 -11.59 -4.12 -21.16
CA TYR A 23 -11.92 -5.55 -21.02
C TYR A 23 -13.38 -5.84 -20.67
N GLY A 24 -14.19 -4.81 -20.36
CA GLY A 24 -15.59 -4.95 -20.03
C GLY A 24 -15.89 -5.13 -18.54
N THR A 25 -17.16 -5.43 -18.26
CA THR A 25 -17.74 -5.45 -16.91
C THR A 25 -17.08 -6.44 -15.93
N PRO A 26 -16.76 -7.69 -16.31
CA PRO A 26 -16.18 -8.64 -15.35
C PRO A 26 -14.85 -8.18 -14.78
N VAL A 27 -13.96 -7.64 -15.63
CA VAL A 27 -12.65 -7.15 -15.19
C VAL A 27 -12.79 -5.90 -14.32
N ARG A 28 -13.74 -5.00 -14.64
CA ARG A 28 -14.06 -3.84 -13.79
C ARG A 28 -14.41 -4.27 -12.37
N HIS A 29 -15.32 -5.24 -12.22
CA HIS A 29 -15.73 -5.69 -10.90
C HIS A 29 -14.60 -6.38 -10.14
N GLY A 30 -13.81 -7.21 -10.81
CA GLY A 30 -12.64 -7.84 -10.20
C GLY A 30 -11.64 -6.82 -9.66
N LEU A 31 -11.30 -5.79 -10.46
CA LEU A 31 -10.39 -4.73 -10.02
C LEU A 31 -10.98 -3.89 -8.88
N ASN A 32 -12.26 -3.56 -8.92
CA ASN A 32 -12.91 -2.79 -7.87
C ASN A 32 -12.94 -3.54 -6.53
N ILE A 33 -13.19 -4.85 -6.55
CA ILE A 33 -13.14 -5.70 -5.35
C ILE A 33 -11.73 -5.73 -4.80
N LEU A 34 -10.72 -5.98 -5.65
CA LEU A 34 -9.33 -6.02 -5.22
C LEU A 34 -8.85 -4.65 -4.67
N GLN A 35 -9.26 -3.55 -5.30
CA GLN A 35 -8.97 -2.19 -4.82
C GLN A 35 -9.60 -1.93 -3.44
N SER A 36 -10.82 -2.38 -3.21
CA SER A 36 -11.50 -2.26 -1.92
C SER A 36 -10.78 -3.04 -0.83
N ILE A 37 -10.34 -4.27 -1.13
CA ILE A 37 -9.56 -5.12 -0.22
C ILE A 37 -8.22 -4.44 0.11
N GLN A 38 -7.49 -3.96 -0.92
CA GLN A 38 -6.21 -3.29 -0.71
C GLN A 38 -6.34 -2.07 0.21
N LEU A 39 -7.32 -1.22 -0.03
CA LEU A 39 -7.53 0.00 0.77
C LEU A 39 -7.90 -0.32 2.22
N LEU A 40 -8.71 -1.36 2.44
CA LEU A 40 -9.05 -1.84 3.77
C LEU A 40 -7.83 -2.40 4.49
N CYS A 41 -7.05 -3.25 3.83
CA CYS A 41 -5.81 -3.83 4.39
C CYS A 41 -4.77 -2.75 4.68
N ASN A 42 -4.63 -1.73 3.83
CA ASN A 42 -3.72 -0.62 4.09
C ASN A 42 -4.08 0.15 5.37
N VAL A 43 -5.38 0.39 5.62
CA VAL A 43 -5.81 0.97 6.91
C VAL A 43 -5.46 0.03 8.06
N GLY A 44 -5.63 -1.29 7.92
CA GLY A 44 -5.22 -2.29 8.91
C GLY A 44 -3.72 -2.27 9.20
N VAL A 45 -2.88 -2.19 8.18
CA VAL A 45 -1.41 -2.06 8.32
C VAL A 45 -1.04 -0.79 9.10
N ILE A 46 -1.70 0.33 8.82
CA ILE A 46 -1.46 1.59 9.54
C ILE A 46 -1.90 1.47 11.00
N ILE A 47 -2.99 0.77 11.30
CA ILE A 47 -3.43 0.49 12.68
C ILE A 47 -2.37 -0.31 13.45
N ILE A 48 -1.77 -1.35 12.83
CA ILE A 48 -0.69 -2.15 13.44
C ILE A 48 0.50 -1.26 13.82
N ALA A 49 1.02 -0.51 12.85
CA ALA A 49 2.21 0.34 13.06
C ALA A 49 1.99 1.36 14.19
N ASN A 50 0.78 1.94 14.26
CA ASN A 50 0.46 2.94 15.27
C ASN A 50 0.06 2.32 16.62
N GLY A 51 -0.48 1.11 16.64
CA GLY A 51 -0.62 0.32 17.85
C GLY A 51 0.75 0.00 18.48
N GLN A 52 1.72 -0.38 17.66
CA GLN A 52 3.11 -0.58 18.10
C GLN A 52 3.74 0.73 18.61
N ALA A 53 3.55 1.84 17.91
CA ALA A 53 4.04 3.15 18.33
C ALA A 53 3.46 3.58 19.70
N LEU A 54 2.14 3.43 19.88
CA LEU A 54 1.48 3.80 21.13
C LEU A 54 1.90 2.85 22.30
N SER A 55 2.10 1.57 22.00
CA SER A 55 2.64 0.61 22.98
C SER A 55 4.03 1.00 23.45
N GLN A 56 4.94 1.42 22.55
CA GLN A 56 6.27 1.94 22.92
C GLN A 56 6.19 3.23 23.74
N VAL A 57 5.30 4.16 23.37
CA VAL A 57 5.10 5.42 24.12
C VAL A 57 4.64 5.12 25.55
N SER A 58 3.83 4.09 25.76
CA SER A 58 3.39 3.65 27.09
C SER A 58 4.42 2.77 27.82
N LYS A 59 5.63 2.56 27.25
CA LYS A 59 6.64 1.62 27.76
C LYS A 59 6.06 0.22 27.97
N PHE A 60 5.23 -0.23 27.05
CA PHE A 60 4.55 -1.53 27.04
C PHE A 60 3.59 -1.78 28.22
N HIS A 61 3.22 -0.74 28.98
CA HIS A 61 2.25 -0.89 30.09
C HIS A 61 0.81 -1.05 29.61
N LEU A 62 0.49 -0.60 28.39
CA LEU A 62 -0.84 -0.75 27.81
C LEU A 62 -0.93 -2.03 26.97
N CYS A 63 -2.06 -2.72 27.08
CA CYS A 63 -2.37 -3.85 26.18
C CYS A 63 -2.31 -3.43 24.72
N TYR A 64 -1.55 -4.14 23.89
CA TYR A 64 -1.32 -3.82 22.49
C TYR A 64 -2.63 -3.73 21.67
N ALA A 65 -3.56 -4.67 21.88
CA ALA A 65 -4.86 -4.64 21.22
C ALA A 65 -5.65 -3.35 21.54
N ILE A 66 -5.53 -2.83 22.78
CA ILE A 66 -6.14 -1.56 23.18
C ILE A 66 -5.46 -0.39 22.45
N CYS A 67 -4.13 -0.42 22.29
CA CYS A 67 -3.41 0.59 21.53
C CYS A 67 -3.89 0.67 20.07
N CYS A 68 -4.10 -0.48 19.42
CA CYS A 68 -4.70 -0.57 18.09
C CYS A 68 -6.14 -0.03 18.06
N LEU A 69 -6.93 -0.35 19.09
CA LEU A 69 -8.32 0.13 19.21
C LEU A 69 -8.38 1.63 19.35
N VAL A 70 -7.52 2.26 20.15
CA VAL A 70 -7.44 3.73 20.32
C VAL A 70 -7.19 4.40 18.97
N PHE A 71 -6.28 3.87 18.15
CA PHE A 71 -6.06 4.42 16.81
C PHE A 71 -7.26 4.23 15.89
N ALA A 72 -7.93 3.09 15.93
CA ALA A 72 -9.13 2.83 15.14
C ALA A 72 -10.29 3.77 15.55
N LEU A 73 -10.48 4.06 16.85
CA LEU A 73 -11.47 5.01 17.33
C LEU A 73 -11.18 6.44 16.87
N ALA A 74 -9.91 6.87 16.89
CA ALA A 74 -9.51 8.14 16.28
C ALA A 74 -9.84 8.17 14.78
N GLY A 75 -9.66 7.04 14.10
CA GLY A 75 -10.05 6.84 12.71
C GLY A 75 -11.54 6.96 12.45
N PHE A 76 -12.42 6.55 13.38
CA PHE A 76 -13.87 6.76 13.25
C PHE A 76 -14.22 8.25 13.14
N MET A 77 -13.52 9.09 13.88
CA MET A 77 -13.75 10.54 13.85
C MET A 77 -13.26 11.14 12.51
N ILE A 78 -12.04 10.86 12.11
CA ILE A 78 -11.47 11.44 10.89
C ILE A 78 -12.14 10.88 9.63
N GLY A 79 -12.60 9.64 9.65
CA GLY A 79 -13.31 8.98 8.56
C GLY A 79 -14.68 9.61 8.23
N GLN A 80 -15.25 10.43 9.12
CA GLN A 80 -16.47 11.19 8.84
C GLN A 80 -16.24 12.32 7.82
N VAL A 81 -14.99 12.71 7.55
CA VAL A 81 -14.65 13.71 6.54
C VAL A 81 -14.80 13.09 5.16
N ARG A 82 -15.81 13.53 4.38
CA ARG A 82 -16.17 12.93 3.08
C ARG A 82 -15.44 13.50 1.88
N THR A 83 -14.94 14.74 1.97
CA THR A 83 -14.36 15.46 0.84
C THR A 83 -12.84 15.36 0.82
N LEU A 84 -12.27 14.81 -0.26
CA LEU A 84 -10.81 14.72 -0.49
C LEU A 84 -10.12 16.09 -0.50
N GLN A 85 -10.81 17.13 -0.96
CA GLN A 85 -10.26 18.49 -0.98
C GLN A 85 -9.82 18.99 0.40
N LYS A 86 -10.54 18.62 1.47
CA LYS A 86 -10.14 18.97 2.84
C LYS A 86 -8.87 18.24 3.28
N TYR A 87 -8.61 17.03 2.75
CA TYR A 87 -7.39 16.28 3.05
C TYR A 87 -6.13 16.87 2.40
N GLY A 88 -6.24 17.63 1.31
CA GLY A 88 -5.08 18.17 0.61
C GLY A 88 -4.17 19.02 1.48
N TRP A 89 -4.74 19.84 2.37
CA TRP A 89 -3.96 20.65 3.31
C TRP A 89 -3.32 19.79 4.41
N PHE A 90 -4.06 18.85 4.96
CA PHE A 90 -3.55 17.90 5.96
C PHE A 90 -2.47 16.99 5.36
N ALA A 91 -2.63 16.55 4.11
CA ALA A 91 -1.62 15.74 3.42
C ALA A 91 -0.30 16.48 3.27
N ASN A 92 -0.34 17.78 2.96
CA ASN A 92 0.87 18.60 2.92
C ASN A 92 1.55 18.68 4.30
N ALA A 93 0.79 18.89 5.38
CA ALA A 93 1.34 18.87 6.74
C ALA A 93 1.96 17.50 7.08
N ALA A 94 1.33 16.40 6.67
CA ALA A 94 1.84 15.05 6.88
C ALA A 94 3.19 14.81 6.19
N ILE A 95 3.42 15.38 4.98
CA ILE A 95 4.72 15.29 4.30
C ILE A 95 5.83 15.89 5.15
N TRP A 96 5.61 17.11 5.68
CA TRP A 96 6.61 17.77 6.52
C TRP A 96 6.85 17.05 7.84
N MET A 97 5.80 16.49 8.45
CA MET A 97 5.94 15.62 9.63
C MET A 97 6.81 14.39 9.33
N ASN A 98 6.61 13.73 8.19
CA ASN A 98 7.44 12.59 7.78
C ASN A 98 8.88 13.00 7.48
N VAL A 99 9.13 14.14 6.81
CA VAL A 99 10.47 14.67 6.59
C VAL A 99 11.17 14.96 7.93
N PHE A 100 10.44 15.51 8.90
CA PHE A 100 10.97 15.74 10.25
C PHE A 100 11.37 14.42 10.93
N ILE A 101 10.52 13.37 10.87
CA ILE A 101 10.83 12.05 11.42
C ILE A 101 12.09 11.46 10.75
N ILE A 102 12.21 11.57 9.43
CA ILE A 102 13.37 11.08 8.68
C ILE A 102 14.64 11.76 9.17
N ILE A 103 14.69 13.10 9.21
CA ILE A 103 15.86 13.85 9.60
C ILE A 103 16.24 13.58 11.07
N THR A 104 15.26 13.59 11.96
CA THR A 104 15.51 13.35 13.39
C THR A 104 15.96 11.93 13.66
N SER A 105 15.36 10.92 13.05
CA SER A 105 15.78 9.52 13.21
C SER A 105 17.20 9.28 12.69
N MET A 106 17.57 9.87 11.56
CA MET A 106 18.94 9.81 11.05
C MET A 106 19.93 10.44 12.02
N GLY A 107 19.64 11.65 12.51
CA GLY A 107 20.51 12.33 13.48
C GLY A 107 20.70 11.54 14.77
N VAL A 108 19.62 10.93 15.27
CA VAL A 108 19.69 10.14 16.51
C VAL A 108 20.42 8.81 16.29
N VAL A 109 20.13 8.10 15.20
CA VAL A 109 20.78 6.80 14.89
C VAL A 109 22.28 6.95 14.67
N ALA A 110 22.73 8.10 14.13
CA ALA A 110 24.17 8.39 13.98
C ALA A 110 24.93 8.53 15.32
N HIS A 111 24.21 8.82 16.41
CA HIS A 111 24.81 9.08 17.74
C HIS A 111 24.36 8.07 18.82
N SER A 112 23.54 7.07 18.45
CA SER A 112 23.04 6.05 19.38
C SER A 112 23.11 4.66 18.77
N GLY A 113 23.34 3.64 19.61
CA GLY A 113 23.30 2.25 19.16
C GLY A 113 21.88 1.78 18.81
N PRO A 114 21.74 0.59 18.19
CA PRO A 114 20.45 -0.02 17.87
C PRO A 114 19.57 -0.22 19.11
N ASN A 115 18.26 -0.23 18.89
CA ASN A 115 17.32 -0.58 19.95
C ASN A 115 17.14 -2.11 20.02
N TYR A 116 17.97 -2.76 20.82
CA TYR A 116 18.00 -4.21 20.94
C TYR A 116 16.69 -4.81 21.48
N ILE A 117 15.92 -4.07 22.30
CA ILE A 117 14.60 -4.49 22.78
C ILE A 117 13.64 -4.63 21.61
N ALA A 118 13.55 -3.59 20.77
CA ALA A 118 12.67 -3.60 19.61
C ALA A 118 13.09 -4.65 18.57
N VAL A 119 14.42 -4.88 18.43
CA VAL A 119 14.96 -5.92 17.52
C VAL A 119 14.65 -7.33 18.01
N GLY A 120 14.71 -7.57 19.33
CA GLY A 120 14.41 -8.87 19.93
C GLY A 120 12.93 -9.25 19.90
N GLY A 121 12.04 -8.27 19.73
CA GLY A 121 10.61 -8.52 19.58
C GLY A 121 10.27 -9.25 18.29
N SER A 122 9.14 -9.95 18.25
CA SER A 122 8.70 -10.78 17.11
C SER A 122 8.48 -10.01 15.80
N ALA A 123 8.22 -8.69 15.88
CA ALA A 123 8.08 -7.82 14.73
C ALA A 123 9.39 -7.10 14.34
N GLY A 124 10.38 -7.09 15.21
CA GLY A 124 11.63 -6.37 15.03
C GLY A 124 12.55 -7.00 13.99
N ALA A 125 12.57 -8.30 13.90
CA ALA A 125 13.37 -9.02 12.92
C ALA A 125 12.47 -9.66 11.86
N ALA A 126 12.75 -9.39 10.61
CA ALA A 126 12.21 -10.16 9.51
C ALA A 126 12.59 -11.63 9.73
N LEU A 127 11.63 -12.52 9.96
CA LEU A 127 11.80 -13.96 10.18
C LEU A 127 12.17 -14.42 11.60
N GLY A 128 11.40 -13.97 12.59
CA GLY A 128 11.33 -14.68 13.88
C GLY A 128 12.51 -14.50 14.80
N GLY A 129 12.84 -13.25 15.08
CA GLY A 129 13.69 -12.86 16.20
C GLY A 129 15.15 -13.29 16.06
N LEU A 130 16.01 -12.35 15.73
CA LEU A 130 17.41 -12.50 16.10
C LEU A 130 17.43 -12.53 17.64
N SER A 131 17.90 -13.66 18.21
CA SER A 131 18.23 -13.71 19.63
C SER A 131 19.37 -12.72 19.88
N VAL A 132 19.03 -11.50 20.32
CA VAL A 132 19.98 -10.46 20.64
C VAL A 132 20.29 -10.54 22.12
N THR A 133 21.01 -11.59 22.50
CA THR A 133 21.49 -11.74 23.87
C THR A 133 22.88 -11.13 23.97
N PRO A 134 23.12 -10.23 24.94
CA PRO A 134 24.47 -9.76 25.21
C PRO A 134 25.36 -10.93 25.68
N ASP A 135 26.65 -10.85 25.41
CA ASP A 135 27.64 -11.78 25.89
C ASP A 135 27.81 -11.68 27.44
N ALA A 136 28.65 -12.55 28.03
CA ALA A 136 28.93 -12.54 29.46
C ALA A 136 29.50 -11.20 29.99
N ASN A 137 30.00 -10.35 29.12
CA ASN A 137 30.53 -9.02 29.42
C ASN A 137 29.51 -7.89 29.18
N GLY A 138 28.27 -8.23 28.81
CA GLY A 138 27.22 -7.26 28.51
C GLY A 138 27.32 -6.60 27.10
N ASN A 139 28.20 -7.08 26.24
CA ASN A 139 28.35 -6.54 24.88
C ASN A 139 27.41 -7.25 23.92
N PHE A 140 26.74 -6.46 23.06
CA PHE A 140 25.92 -7.01 21.99
C PHE A 140 26.78 -7.44 20.80
N PRO A 141 26.32 -8.43 19.99
CA PRO A 141 27.02 -8.83 18.79
C PRO A 141 27.28 -7.63 17.84
N PRO A 142 28.41 -7.60 17.14
CA PRO A 142 28.77 -6.48 16.28
C PRO A 142 27.77 -6.26 15.16
N ILE A 143 27.66 -5.03 14.69
CA ILE A 143 26.85 -4.68 13.54
C ILE A 143 27.51 -5.28 12.30
N VAL A 144 26.73 -6.06 11.54
CA VAL A 144 27.18 -6.71 10.29
C VAL A 144 26.38 -6.16 9.12
N HIS A 145 27.08 -5.79 8.07
CA HIS A 145 26.51 -5.37 6.81
C HIS A 145 26.65 -6.49 5.79
N SER A 146 25.53 -7.01 5.28
CA SER A 146 25.52 -7.99 4.21
C SER A 146 25.21 -7.29 2.89
N ALA A 147 26.20 -7.16 2.01
CA ALA A 147 25.96 -6.69 0.65
C ALA A 147 25.48 -7.86 -0.22
N GLY A 148 24.38 -7.68 -0.92
CA GLY A 148 23.86 -8.68 -1.86
C GLY A 148 22.85 -9.64 -1.24
N LEU A 149 23.07 -10.94 -1.35
CA LEU A 149 22.13 -11.97 -0.88
C LEU A 149 22.02 -11.98 0.65
N PRO A 150 20.80 -12.17 1.19
CA PRO A 150 20.61 -12.28 2.64
C PRO A 150 21.40 -13.46 3.22
N PRO A 151 21.71 -13.42 4.54
CA PRO A 151 22.36 -14.54 5.22
C PRO A 151 21.63 -15.86 4.97
N SER A 152 22.36 -16.97 4.96
CA SER A 152 21.82 -18.31 4.70
C SER A 152 20.66 -18.70 5.61
N THR A 153 20.55 -18.09 6.81
CA THR A 153 19.46 -18.28 7.76
C THR A 153 18.10 -17.78 7.26
N GLN A 154 18.09 -16.79 6.38
CA GLN A 154 16.83 -16.20 5.85
C GLN A 154 16.51 -16.70 4.43
N GLY A 155 17.49 -17.16 3.69
CA GLY A 155 17.34 -17.79 2.39
C GLY A 155 16.54 -16.98 1.37
N PHE A 156 15.96 -17.69 0.40
CA PHE A 156 15.16 -17.12 -0.68
C PHE A 156 13.91 -16.37 -0.18
N ILE A 157 13.25 -16.89 0.88
CA ILE A 157 12.02 -16.28 1.43
C ILE A 157 12.30 -14.86 1.93
N GLY A 158 13.37 -14.65 2.70
CA GLY A 158 13.72 -13.32 3.21
C GLY A 158 14.08 -12.33 2.09
N ALA A 159 14.75 -12.79 1.03
CA ALA A 159 15.07 -11.95 -0.12
C ALA A 159 13.80 -11.47 -0.85
N VAL A 160 12.85 -12.37 -1.07
CA VAL A 160 11.58 -12.04 -1.73
C VAL A 160 10.71 -11.15 -0.83
N ASP A 161 10.68 -11.37 0.48
CA ASP A 161 9.97 -10.49 1.42
C ASP A 161 10.56 -9.08 1.43
N GLY A 162 11.89 -8.94 1.39
CA GLY A 162 12.54 -7.64 1.23
C GLY A 162 12.13 -6.93 -0.06
N LEU A 163 12.03 -7.66 -1.18
CA LEU A 163 11.49 -7.14 -2.43
C LEU A 163 10.03 -6.68 -2.28
N MET A 164 9.19 -7.43 -1.55
CA MET A 164 7.80 -7.04 -1.30
C MET A 164 7.69 -5.75 -0.47
N GLN A 165 8.61 -5.50 0.47
CA GLN A 165 8.67 -4.22 1.19
C GLN A 165 8.97 -3.06 0.24
N ALA A 166 9.89 -3.23 -0.72
CA ALA A 166 10.15 -2.22 -1.75
C ALA A 166 8.91 -1.99 -2.64
N VAL A 167 8.20 -3.05 -3.05
CA VAL A 167 6.94 -2.95 -3.79
C VAL A 167 5.88 -2.19 -2.97
N TYR A 168 5.79 -2.46 -1.67
CA TYR A 168 4.88 -1.74 -0.77
C TYR A 168 5.19 -0.25 -0.71
N ALA A 169 6.46 0.10 -0.58
CA ALA A 169 6.92 1.49 -0.46
C ALA A 169 6.61 2.33 -1.71
N TYR A 170 6.64 1.74 -2.90
CA TYR A 170 6.31 2.40 -4.17
C TYR A 170 4.86 2.20 -4.62
N GLY A 171 3.99 1.67 -3.77
CA GLY A 171 2.57 1.52 -4.05
C GLY A 171 1.85 2.85 -4.16
N GLY A 172 0.72 2.87 -4.89
CA GLY A 172 -0.13 4.07 -5.00
C GLY A 172 -0.68 4.34 -6.39
N ALA A 173 -0.21 3.62 -7.41
CA ALA A 173 -0.64 3.81 -8.79
C ALA A 173 -2.17 3.66 -9.00
N MET A 174 -2.83 2.89 -8.14
CA MET A 174 -4.29 2.72 -8.18
C MET A 174 -5.07 4.02 -7.96
N LEU A 175 -4.47 5.03 -7.29
CA LEU A 175 -5.10 6.32 -7.00
C LEU A 175 -4.88 7.36 -8.11
N PHE A 176 -4.02 7.08 -9.08
CA PHE A 176 -3.66 8.06 -10.11
C PHE A 176 -4.86 8.45 -10.99
N THR A 177 -5.76 7.50 -11.25
CA THR A 177 -6.97 7.77 -12.04
C THR A 177 -7.90 8.72 -11.32
N GLU A 178 -8.12 8.49 -10.02
CA GLU A 178 -8.94 9.33 -9.16
C GLU A 178 -8.36 10.74 -9.06
N PHE A 179 -7.04 10.86 -8.87
CA PHE A 179 -6.38 12.17 -8.86
C PHE A 179 -6.49 12.91 -10.18
N MET A 180 -6.25 12.23 -11.31
CA MET A 180 -6.40 12.85 -12.64
C MET A 180 -7.84 13.30 -12.90
N SER A 181 -8.83 12.58 -12.40
CA SER A 181 -10.25 12.93 -12.56
C SER A 181 -10.65 14.19 -11.79
N GLU A 182 -9.94 14.53 -10.71
CA GLU A 182 -10.19 15.73 -9.91
C GLU A 182 -9.31 16.93 -10.31
N MET A 183 -8.32 16.73 -11.19
CA MET A 183 -7.42 17.77 -11.64
C MET A 183 -8.08 18.68 -12.68
N LYS A 184 -7.85 20.00 -12.57
CA LYS A 184 -8.26 20.97 -13.60
C LYS A 184 -7.56 20.74 -14.94
N ARG A 185 -6.32 20.22 -14.93
CA ARG A 185 -5.50 19.94 -16.11
C ARG A 185 -4.86 18.55 -16.00
N PRO A 186 -5.60 17.45 -16.28
CA PRO A 186 -5.08 16.10 -16.17
C PRO A 186 -3.81 15.83 -16.99
N ARG A 187 -3.61 16.58 -18.08
CA ARG A 187 -2.40 16.48 -18.93
C ARG A 187 -1.11 16.85 -18.19
N ASP A 188 -1.17 17.64 -17.13
CA ASP A 188 0.01 18.06 -16.37
C ASP A 188 0.36 17.07 -15.22
N PHE A 189 -0.44 16.03 -15.01
CA PHE A 189 -0.23 15.02 -13.96
C PHE A 189 1.18 14.39 -14.02
N TRP A 190 1.68 14.09 -15.23
CA TRP A 190 2.99 13.47 -15.40
C TRP A 190 4.14 14.32 -14.84
N LYS A 191 4.04 15.66 -14.91
CA LYS A 191 5.06 16.58 -14.37
C LYS A 191 5.14 16.45 -12.86
N GLY A 192 3.99 16.55 -12.18
CA GLY A 192 3.91 16.35 -10.73
C GLY A 192 4.37 14.94 -10.32
N MET A 193 4.00 13.92 -11.09
CA MET A 193 4.39 12.54 -10.84
C MET A 193 5.91 12.34 -10.94
N ILE A 194 6.58 12.86 -11.97
CA ILE A 194 8.04 12.76 -12.10
C ILE A 194 8.75 13.45 -10.93
N CYS A 195 8.32 14.68 -10.57
CA CYS A 195 8.89 15.39 -9.43
C CYS A 195 8.69 14.63 -8.12
N ALA A 196 7.48 14.12 -7.87
CA ALA A 196 7.16 13.38 -6.65
C ALA A 196 7.93 12.06 -6.57
N GLN A 197 7.94 11.27 -7.66
CA GLN A 197 8.64 9.98 -7.70
C GLN A 197 10.17 10.16 -7.62
N GLY A 198 10.71 11.18 -8.27
CA GLY A 198 12.14 11.51 -8.15
C GLY A 198 12.53 11.89 -6.73
N PHE A 199 11.72 12.71 -6.06
CA PHE A 199 11.93 13.07 -4.65
C PHE A 199 11.85 11.83 -3.74
N ILE A 200 10.80 11.01 -3.89
CA ILE A 200 10.61 9.78 -3.10
C ILE A 200 11.79 8.82 -3.31
N TYR A 201 12.24 8.63 -4.55
CA TYR A 201 13.36 7.75 -4.88
C TYR A 201 14.65 8.19 -4.18
N ILE A 202 14.98 9.48 -4.23
CA ILE A 202 16.18 10.02 -3.57
C ILE A 202 16.09 9.83 -2.05
N VAL A 203 14.94 10.18 -1.46
CA VAL A 203 14.74 10.08 -0.02
C VAL A 203 14.81 8.61 0.44
N TYR A 204 14.18 7.69 -0.27
CA TYR A 204 14.16 6.27 0.11
C TYR A 204 15.56 5.63 0.04
N ILE A 205 16.32 5.89 -1.04
CA ILE A 205 17.68 5.36 -1.15
C ILE A 205 18.56 5.97 -0.05
N PHE A 206 18.53 7.28 0.09
CA PHE A 206 19.38 7.96 1.06
C PHE A 206 19.07 7.51 2.50
N TYR A 207 17.79 7.49 2.88
CA TYR A 207 17.36 7.07 4.20
C TYR A 207 17.66 5.60 4.47
N GLY A 208 17.33 4.73 3.52
CA GLY A 208 17.56 3.28 3.66
C GLY A 208 19.02 2.93 3.76
N CYS A 209 19.89 3.49 2.90
CA CYS A 209 21.34 3.28 2.96
C CYS A 209 21.93 3.84 4.25
N PHE A 210 21.46 5.01 4.69
CA PHE A 210 21.94 5.63 5.92
C PHE A 210 21.63 4.77 7.15
N LEU A 211 20.37 4.40 7.34
CA LEU A 211 19.97 3.58 8.50
C LEU A 211 20.63 2.21 8.49
N TYR A 212 20.69 1.56 7.34
CA TYR A 212 21.37 0.28 7.21
C TYR A 212 22.87 0.41 7.49
N GLY A 213 23.50 1.50 7.06
CA GLY A 213 24.89 1.79 7.35
C GLY A 213 25.22 1.92 8.85
N TYR A 214 24.27 2.40 9.65
CA TYR A 214 24.46 2.56 11.09
C TYR A 214 23.93 1.38 11.92
N GLN A 215 22.86 0.71 11.49
CA GLN A 215 22.19 -0.33 12.27
C GLN A 215 22.35 -1.74 11.70
N GLY A 216 22.71 -1.89 10.43
CA GLY A 216 22.90 -3.18 9.77
C GLY A 216 21.70 -4.12 9.95
N GLN A 217 21.96 -5.33 10.42
CA GLN A 217 20.95 -6.36 10.70
C GLN A 217 19.96 -5.99 11.81
N TYR A 218 20.23 -4.96 12.58
CA TYR A 218 19.38 -4.50 13.69
C TYR A 218 18.38 -3.41 13.28
N THR A 219 18.24 -3.14 12.00
CA THR A 219 17.24 -2.20 11.49
C THR A 219 15.82 -2.74 11.67
N VAL A 220 15.00 -2.01 12.40
CA VAL A 220 13.59 -2.35 12.68
C VAL A 220 12.68 -1.78 11.59
N ASN A 221 11.54 -2.39 11.36
CA ASN A 221 10.49 -1.90 10.46
C ASN A 221 9.16 -1.70 11.21
N PRO A 222 8.62 -0.48 11.32
CA PRO A 222 9.13 0.81 10.82
C PRO A 222 10.39 1.30 11.53
N SER A 223 11.31 1.89 10.77
CA SER A 223 12.67 2.18 11.23
C SER A 223 12.76 3.20 12.37
N PHE A 224 11.87 4.19 12.45
CA PHE A 224 11.85 5.17 13.54
C PHE A 224 11.46 4.55 14.90
N GLN A 225 10.81 3.39 14.90
CA GLN A 225 10.50 2.61 16.11
C GLN A 225 11.74 1.88 16.67
N GLY A 226 12.78 1.72 15.85
CA GLY A 226 14.09 1.17 16.23
C GLY A 226 15.08 2.19 16.81
N VAL A 227 14.66 3.42 17.08
CA VAL A 227 15.50 4.43 17.72
C VAL A 227 15.66 4.10 19.20
N SER A 228 16.92 4.07 19.68
CA SER A 228 17.27 3.65 21.06
C SER A 228 16.87 4.65 22.14
N PRO A 229 17.14 5.99 22.04
CA PRO A 229 16.77 6.92 23.09
C PRO A 229 15.26 7.13 23.16
N TYR A 230 14.66 6.75 24.30
CA TYR A 230 13.20 6.78 24.50
C TYR A 230 12.54 8.13 24.20
N ALA A 231 13.18 9.26 24.55
CA ALA A 231 12.63 10.59 24.27
C ALA A 231 12.45 10.84 22.77
N TRP A 232 13.45 10.53 21.96
CA TRP A 232 13.41 10.69 20.51
C TRP A 232 12.49 9.66 19.82
N GLN A 233 12.49 8.43 20.33
CA GLN A 233 11.54 7.40 19.89
C GLN A 233 10.09 7.86 20.14
N THR A 234 9.82 8.43 21.31
CA THR A 234 8.48 8.96 21.65
C THR A 234 8.09 10.12 20.73
N VAL A 235 9.00 11.06 20.46
CA VAL A 235 8.75 12.16 19.51
C VAL A 235 8.41 11.61 18.12
N GLY A 236 9.21 10.66 17.61
CA GLY A 236 8.97 10.01 16.33
C GLY A 236 7.62 9.29 16.29
N ASN A 237 7.29 8.54 17.34
CA ASN A 237 6.03 7.80 17.45
C ASN A 237 4.81 8.72 17.50
N VAL A 238 4.85 9.83 18.25
CA VAL A 238 3.73 10.79 18.34
C VAL A 238 3.51 11.53 17.02
N ILE A 239 4.57 12.01 16.39
CA ILE A 239 4.46 12.69 15.10
C ILE A 239 4.03 11.69 14.02
N GLY A 240 4.58 10.46 14.05
CA GLY A 240 4.18 9.36 13.18
C GLY A 240 2.70 9.01 13.32
N PHE A 241 2.19 8.95 14.55
CA PHE A 241 0.77 8.71 14.82
C PHE A 241 -0.14 9.76 14.16
N LEU A 242 0.21 11.05 14.28
CA LEU A 242 -0.57 12.13 13.67
C LEU A 242 -0.53 12.07 12.13
N SER A 243 0.67 11.88 11.56
CA SER A 243 0.83 11.74 10.12
C SER A 243 0.09 10.51 9.57
N ALA A 244 0.21 9.38 10.25
CA ALA A 244 -0.45 8.14 9.89
C ALA A 244 -1.99 8.22 9.98
N LEU A 245 -2.52 8.98 10.94
CA LEU A 245 -3.97 9.18 11.06
C LEU A 245 -4.53 9.94 9.84
N ILE A 246 -3.77 10.91 9.32
CA ILE A 246 -4.12 11.63 8.08
C ILE A 246 -4.10 10.67 6.89
N ALA A 247 -3.04 9.87 6.76
CA ALA A 247 -2.89 8.90 5.68
C ALA A 247 -4.00 7.83 5.72
N ALA A 248 -4.27 7.26 6.90
CA ALA A 248 -5.33 6.27 7.10
C ALA A 248 -6.73 6.86 6.81
N GLY A 249 -6.95 8.12 7.17
CA GLY A 249 -8.17 8.85 6.83
C GLY A 249 -8.36 9.00 5.32
N LEU A 250 -7.27 9.26 4.58
CA LEU A 250 -7.31 9.33 3.12
C LEU A 250 -7.62 7.97 2.49
N TYR A 251 -6.89 6.91 2.87
CA TYR A 251 -7.14 5.55 2.38
C TYR A 251 -8.55 5.05 2.74
N GLY A 252 -8.99 5.31 3.96
CA GLY A 252 -10.34 4.96 4.42
C GLY A 252 -11.42 5.69 3.63
N ASN A 253 -11.25 7.00 3.37
CA ASN A 253 -12.20 7.79 2.60
C ASN A 253 -12.37 7.24 1.18
N ILE A 254 -11.26 6.97 0.49
CA ILE A 254 -11.29 6.40 -0.87
C ILE A 254 -11.83 4.98 -0.83
N GLY A 255 -11.39 4.14 0.10
CA GLY A 255 -11.85 2.76 0.25
C GLY A 255 -13.35 2.65 0.48
N ILE A 256 -13.90 3.48 1.36
CA ILE A 256 -15.34 3.55 1.60
C ILE A 256 -16.09 4.02 0.34
N LYS A 257 -15.58 5.02 -0.39
CA LYS A 257 -16.20 5.49 -1.64
C LYS A 257 -16.21 4.41 -2.72
N VAL A 258 -15.09 3.71 -2.91
CA VAL A 258 -14.97 2.63 -3.89
C VAL A 258 -15.96 1.51 -3.55
N LEU A 259 -15.98 1.08 -2.29
CA LEU A 259 -16.87 0.04 -1.81
C LEU A 259 -18.36 0.46 -1.92
N TYR A 260 -18.68 1.69 -1.52
CA TYR A 260 -20.03 2.22 -1.60
C TYR A 260 -20.54 2.30 -3.03
N ASN A 261 -19.77 2.90 -3.94
CA ASN A 261 -20.19 3.10 -5.31
C ASN A 261 -20.30 1.77 -6.09
N ASN A 262 -19.36 0.83 -5.89
CA ASN A 262 -19.32 -0.40 -6.66
C ASN A 262 -20.19 -1.53 -6.08
N ILE A 263 -20.41 -1.55 -4.76
CA ILE A 263 -21.21 -2.60 -4.12
C ILE A 263 -22.58 -2.06 -3.72
N PHE A 264 -22.64 -0.98 -2.94
CA PHE A 264 -23.91 -0.50 -2.42
C PHE A 264 -24.77 0.16 -3.49
N THR A 265 -24.18 0.97 -4.38
CA THR A 265 -24.94 1.65 -5.43
C THR A 265 -25.23 0.73 -6.62
N ASP A 266 -24.21 0.02 -7.15
CA ASP A 266 -24.36 -0.77 -8.38
C ASP A 266 -25.10 -2.08 -8.14
N PHE A 267 -24.93 -2.76 -6.99
CA PHE A 267 -25.60 -4.05 -6.71
C PHE A 267 -26.82 -3.94 -5.81
N LEU A 268 -26.81 -3.04 -4.81
CA LEU A 268 -27.89 -2.92 -3.83
C LEU A 268 -28.83 -1.75 -4.12
N GLY A 269 -28.56 -0.95 -5.17
CA GLY A 269 -29.38 0.21 -5.53
C GLY A 269 -29.40 1.31 -4.46
N ALA A 270 -28.34 1.43 -3.66
CA ALA A 270 -28.27 2.41 -2.60
C ALA A 270 -28.28 3.85 -3.14
N PRO A 271 -28.84 4.82 -2.40
CA PRO A 271 -28.90 6.20 -2.83
C PRO A 271 -27.50 6.82 -2.96
N LEU A 272 -27.32 7.75 -3.91
CA LEU A 272 -26.07 8.45 -4.13
C LEU A 272 -25.57 9.12 -2.84
N LEU A 273 -24.25 9.13 -2.63
CA LEU A 273 -23.59 9.73 -1.45
C LEU A 273 -23.88 11.23 -1.25
N SER A 274 -24.31 11.94 -2.30
CA SER A 274 -24.71 13.35 -2.22
C SER A 274 -26.03 13.57 -1.50
N THR A 275 -26.90 12.56 -1.46
CA THR A 275 -28.25 12.65 -0.85
C THR A 275 -28.19 12.62 0.70
N LYS A 276 -29.29 13.08 1.35
CA LYS A 276 -29.40 12.99 2.82
C LYS A 276 -29.31 11.55 3.34
N LYS A 277 -29.97 10.60 2.65
CA LYS A 277 -29.90 9.17 2.98
C LYS A 277 -28.50 8.61 2.80
N GLY A 278 -27.80 8.96 1.69
CA GLY A 278 -26.42 8.56 1.47
C GLY A 278 -25.46 9.07 2.55
N LYS A 279 -25.71 10.27 3.10
CA LYS A 279 -24.90 10.82 4.20
C LYS A 279 -25.05 10.01 5.50
N ILE A 280 -26.26 9.56 5.81
CA ILE A 280 -26.54 8.73 6.99
C ILE A 280 -25.88 7.36 6.83
N ILE A 281 -26.02 6.75 5.65
CA ILE A 281 -25.37 5.46 5.37
C ILE A 281 -23.84 5.59 5.49
N TRP A 282 -23.25 6.67 4.98
CA TRP A 282 -21.82 6.94 5.17
C TRP A 282 -21.45 6.97 6.65
N ALA A 283 -22.17 7.75 7.47
CA ALA A 283 -21.88 7.89 8.88
C ALA A 283 -21.93 6.55 9.63
N ALA A 284 -22.86 5.68 9.26
CA ALA A 284 -22.99 4.34 9.83
C ALA A 284 -21.91 3.36 9.27
N PHE A 285 -21.50 3.54 8.02
CA PHE A 285 -20.57 2.63 7.37
C PHE A 285 -19.10 2.87 7.77
N VAL A 286 -18.72 4.11 8.09
CA VAL A 286 -17.36 4.45 8.56
C VAL A 286 -16.95 3.62 9.77
N PRO A 287 -17.72 3.54 10.89
CA PRO A 287 -17.37 2.66 12.00
C PRO A 287 -17.20 1.19 11.60
N VAL A 288 -18.10 0.67 10.73
CA VAL A 288 -18.01 -0.73 10.25
C VAL A 288 -16.72 -0.97 9.48
N TYR A 289 -16.34 -0.07 8.58
CA TYR A 289 -15.12 -0.16 7.80
C TYR A 289 -13.85 -0.16 8.68
N TRP A 290 -13.79 0.77 9.63
CA TRP A 290 -12.65 0.87 10.55
C TRP A 290 -12.61 -0.27 11.56
N SER A 291 -13.77 -0.81 11.97
CA SER A 291 -13.82 -2.02 12.79
C SER A 291 -13.30 -3.24 12.03
N ALA A 292 -13.63 -3.37 10.75
CA ALA A 292 -13.08 -4.42 9.90
C ALA A 292 -11.55 -4.28 9.74
N ALA A 293 -11.04 -3.06 9.54
CA ALA A 293 -9.60 -2.80 9.50
C ALA A 293 -8.91 -3.12 10.83
N PHE A 294 -9.54 -2.78 11.97
CA PHE A 294 -9.04 -3.15 13.29
C PHE A 294 -8.99 -4.67 13.50
N ILE A 295 -10.02 -5.40 13.06
CA ILE A 295 -10.05 -6.88 13.15
C ILE A 295 -8.88 -7.47 12.33
N ILE A 296 -8.62 -6.97 11.12
CA ILE A 296 -7.48 -7.41 10.31
C ILE A 296 -6.17 -7.15 11.04
N ALA A 297 -6.01 -5.95 11.62
CA ALA A 297 -4.82 -5.56 12.37
C ALA A 297 -4.60 -6.43 13.61
N ALA A 298 -5.65 -6.69 14.36
CA ALA A 298 -5.57 -7.49 15.59
C ALA A 298 -5.44 -9.00 15.33
N ALA A 299 -5.97 -9.48 14.20
CA ALA A 299 -5.83 -10.88 13.79
C ALA A 299 -4.43 -11.22 13.30
N ILE A 300 -3.73 -10.27 12.65
CA ILE A 300 -2.38 -10.45 12.10
C ILE A 300 -1.46 -9.36 12.66
N PRO A 301 -1.03 -9.44 13.93
CA PRO A 301 -0.26 -8.38 14.59
C PRO A 301 1.21 -8.31 14.12
N ASN A 302 1.53 -8.88 12.97
CA ASN A 302 2.84 -8.84 12.35
C ASN A 302 2.84 -7.82 11.21
N PHE A 303 3.46 -6.65 11.44
CA PHE A 303 3.53 -5.57 10.47
C PHE A 303 4.24 -6.00 9.18
N PHE A 304 5.40 -6.64 9.31
CA PHE A 304 6.22 -7.06 8.16
C PHE A 304 5.51 -8.09 7.29
N GLY A 305 4.94 -9.13 7.90
CA GLY A 305 4.23 -10.17 7.17
C GLY A 305 2.96 -9.67 6.48
N LEU A 306 2.19 -8.80 7.16
CA LEU A 306 0.98 -8.24 6.56
C LEU A 306 1.30 -7.27 5.40
N THR A 307 2.33 -6.42 5.54
CA THR A 307 2.77 -5.54 4.46
C THR A 307 3.27 -6.31 3.24
N SER A 308 4.05 -7.39 3.43
CA SER A 308 4.50 -8.27 2.35
C SER A 308 3.33 -8.95 1.63
N LEU A 309 2.34 -9.43 2.39
CA LEU A 309 1.15 -10.08 1.82
C LEU A 309 0.31 -9.09 0.99
N VAL A 310 0.04 -7.90 1.54
CA VAL A 310 -0.70 -6.83 0.83
C VAL A 310 0.09 -6.35 -0.40
N ALA A 311 1.41 -6.25 -0.29
CA ALA A 311 2.28 -5.91 -1.42
C ALA A 311 2.14 -6.92 -2.56
N ALA A 312 2.25 -8.21 -2.27
CA ALA A 312 2.21 -9.26 -3.28
C ALA A 312 0.83 -9.43 -3.93
N LEU A 313 -0.23 -9.46 -3.12
CA LEU A 313 -1.59 -9.75 -3.60
C LEU A 313 -2.29 -8.54 -4.21
N CYS A 314 -1.98 -7.33 -3.74
CA CYS A 314 -2.72 -6.13 -4.11
C CYS A 314 -1.84 -5.07 -4.77
N ILE A 315 -0.84 -4.52 -4.07
CA ILE A 315 -0.08 -3.36 -4.54
C ILE A 315 0.67 -3.66 -5.83
N LEU A 316 1.31 -4.83 -5.92
CA LEU A 316 2.02 -5.27 -7.11
C LEU A 316 1.07 -5.36 -8.31
N GLN A 317 -0.17 -5.79 -8.09
CA GLN A 317 -1.15 -5.89 -9.15
C GLN A 317 -1.50 -4.51 -9.73
N PHE A 318 -1.81 -3.53 -8.89
CA PHE A 318 -2.20 -2.19 -9.34
C PHE A 318 -1.02 -1.37 -9.88
N THR A 319 0.19 -1.63 -9.42
CA THR A 319 1.36 -0.84 -9.80
C THR A 319 2.11 -1.44 -10.99
N TYR A 320 2.21 -2.78 -11.06
CA TYR A 320 3.07 -3.44 -12.05
C TYR A 320 2.33 -4.41 -12.98
N THR A 321 1.24 -5.07 -12.55
CA THR A 321 0.55 -6.08 -13.36
C THR A 321 -0.55 -5.47 -14.24
N PHE A 322 -1.47 -4.71 -13.63
CA PHE A 322 -2.62 -4.17 -14.36
C PHE A 322 -2.26 -3.04 -15.33
N PRO A 323 -1.33 -2.11 -15.06
CA PRO A 323 -0.99 -1.07 -16.02
C PRO A 323 -0.52 -1.62 -17.38
N PRO A 324 0.46 -2.54 -17.47
CA PRO A 324 0.86 -3.11 -18.76
C PRO A 324 -0.24 -3.98 -19.39
N MET A 325 -1.04 -4.73 -18.59
CA MET A 325 -2.17 -5.49 -19.08
C MET A 325 -3.23 -4.59 -19.74
N LEU A 326 -3.65 -3.54 -19.06
CA LEU A 326 -4.64 -2.60 -19.55
C LEU A 326 -4.12 -1.82 -20.76
N PHE A 327 -2.86 -1.41 -20.73
CA PHE A 327 -2.24 -0.70 -21.85
C PHE A 327 -2.09 -1.59 -23.08
N LEU A 328 -1.70 -2.84 -22.90
CA LEU A 328 -1.63 -3.86 -23.96
C LEU A 328 -3.01 -4.03 -24.63
N GLY A 329 -4.05 -4.25 -23.82
CA GLY A 329 -5.41 -4.38 -24.34
C GLY A 329 -5.90 -3.13 -25.07
N TYR A 330 -5.60 -1.95 -24.55
CA TYR A 330 -5.90 -0.67 -25.19
C TYR A 330 -5.20 -0.53 -26.55
N LYS A 331 -3.89 -0.82 -26.62
CA LYS A 331 -3.11 -0.74 -27.86
C LYS A 331 -3.54 -1.77 -28.91
N ILE A 332 -3.84 -2.99 -28.50
CA ILE A 332 -4.36 -4.02 -29.39
C ILE A 332 -5.70 -3.57 -29.99
N ARG A 333 -6.63 -3.07 -29.16
CA ARG A 333 -7.93 -2.59 -29.64
C ARG A 333 -7.80 -1.40 -30.58
N LEU A 334 -6.94 -0.43 -30.27
CA LEU A 334 -6.70 0.73 -31.11
C LEU A 334 -6.03 0.33 -32.44
N GLY A 335 -5.05 -0.58 -32.38
CA GLY A 335 -4.34 -1.08 -33.56
C GLY A 335 -5.20 -1.97 -34.48
N ALA A 336 -6.25 -2.56 -33.94
CA ALA A 336 -7.14 -3.46 -34.68
C ALA A 336 -8.20 -2.77 -35.53
N VAL A 337 -8.40 -1.46 -35.36
CA VAL A 337 -9.42 -0.69 -36.09
C VAL A 337 -9.07 -0.61 -37.58
N LEU A 338 -10.02 -0.94 -38.43
CA LEU A 338 -9.96 -0.84 -39.91
C LEU A 338 -10.57 0.48 -40.35
N GLU A 339 -10.26 0.85 -41.61
CA GLU A 339 -10.86 2.02 -42.27
C GLU A 339 -12.39 1.85 -42.37
N GLY A 340 -13.15 2.87 -42.02
CA GLY A 340 -14.61 2.83 -41.96
C GLY A 340 -15.20 2.22 -40.66
N GLU A 341 -14.39 1.67 -39.76
CA GLU A 341 -14.85 1.26 -38.44
C GLU A 341 -14.85 2.43 -37.42
N GLY A 342 -15.85 2.50 -36.59
CA GLY A 342 -15.93 3.54 -35.57
C GLY A 342 -17.21 3.49 -34.75
N PHE A 343 -17.28 4.41 -33.81
CA PHE A 343 -18.48 4.70 -33.01
C PHE A 343 -19.16 5.93 -33.58
N ASN A 344 -20.43 5.81 -33.94
CA ASN A 344 -21.24 6.96 -34.35
C ASN A 344 -21.95 7.52 -33.10
N PRO A 345 -21.57 8.71 -32.60
CA PRO A 345 -22.16 9.29 -31.40
C PRO A 345 -23.65 9.68 -31.53
N LEU A 346 -24.13 9.88 -32.78
CA LEU A 346 -25.52 10.24 -33.02
C LEU A 346 -26.46 9.04 -32.94
N THR A 347 -26.02 7.87 -33.41
CA THR A 347 -26.83 6.65 -33.42
C THR A 347 -26.48 5.68 -32.30
N GLY A 348 -25.36 5.89 -31.59
CA GLY A 348 -24.85 4.97 -30.58
C GLY A 348 -24.34 3.63 -31.15
N ILE A 349 -24.27 3.50 -32.48
CA ILE A 349 -23.89 2.25 -33.15
C ILE A 349 -22.38 2.17 -33.32
N VAL A 350 -21.82 1.00 -33.01
CA VAL A 350 -20.42 0.66 -33.28
C VAL A 350 -20.34 -0.17 -34.55
N THR A 351 -19.74 0.37 -35.60
CA THR A 351 -19.48 -0.36 -36.84
C THR A 351 -18.19 -1.15 -36.73
N ARG A 352 -18.24 -2.46 -36.95
CA ARG A 352 -17.08 -3.36 -36.98
C ARG A 352 -17.19 -4.29 -38.19
N HIS A 353 -16.08 -4.47 -38.92
CA HIS A 353 -16.02 -5.32 -40.10
C HIS A 353 -15.59 -6.76 -39.77
N ASP A 354 -14.87 -6.96 -38.65
CA ASP A 354 -14.42 -8.27 -38.22
C ASP A 354 -14.39 -8.41 -36.68
N GLY A 355 -14.14 -9.63 -36.21
CA GLY A 355 -14.08 -9.96 -34.80
C GLY A 355 -13.14 -11.15 -34.51
N GLY A 356 -13.13 -11.58 -33.26
CA GLY A 356 -12.38 -12.76 -32.82
C GLY A 356 -10.86 -12.61 -32.86
N ILE A 357 -10.15 -13.75 -32.99
CA ILE A 357 -8.69 -13.84 -32.85
C ILE A 357 -7.96 -13.06 -33.95
N LYS A 358 -8.50 -13.07 -35.19
CA LYS A 358 -7.88 -12.32 -36.31
C LYS A 358 -7.75 -10.82 -36.03
N ARG A 359 -8.77 -10.23 -35.42
CA ARG A 359 -8.75 -8.84 -34.99
C ARG A 359 -7.70 -8.58 -33.93
N ILE A 360 -7.61 -9.47 -32.92
CA ILE A 360 -6.63 -9.36 -31.84
C ILE A 360 -5.22 -9.46 -32.38
N LEU A 361 -4.94 -10.43 -33.24
CA LEU A 361 -3.62 -10.62 -33.86
C LEU A 361 -3.21 -9.41 -34.71
N ARG A 362 -4.12 -8.89 -35.54
CA ARG A 362 -3.86 -7.68 -36.30
C ARG A 362 -3.47 -6.49 -35.40
N GLY A 363 -4.21 -6.25 -34.32
CA GLY A 363 -3.89 -5.19 -33.37
C GLY A 363 -2.57 -5.41 -32.64
N TYR A 364 -2.27 -6.68 -32.29
CA TYR A 364 -1.01 -7.05 -31.63
C TYR A 364 0.20 -6.79 -32.54
N PHE A 365 0.17 -7.27 -33.78
CA PHE A 365 1.28 -7.16 -34.72
C PHE A 365 1.51 -5.75 -35.27
N LYS A 366 0.50 -4.85 -35.22
CA LYS A 366 0.67 -3.46 -35.64
C LYS A 366 1.75 -2.72 -34.84
N HIS A 367 1.93 -3.06 -33.57
CA HIS A 367 2.96 -2.52 -32.69
C HIS A 367 3.67 -3.64 -31.92
N PHE A 368 4.17 -4.63 -32.66
CA PHE A 368 4.69 -5.90 -32.13
C PHE A 368 5.68 -5.72 -30.98
N LEU A 369 6.75 -4.95 -31.16
CA LEU A 369 7.81 -4.78 -30.16
C LEU A 369 7.26 -4.20 -28.84
N MET A 370 6.44 -3.15 -28.93
CA MET A 370 5.88 -2.51 -27.76
C MET A 370 4.87 -3.42 -27.04
N ASN A 371 4.02 -4.11 -27.81
CA ASN A 371 3.03 -5.04 -27.27
C ASN A 371 3.71 -6.25 -26.62
N THR A 372 4.77 -6.78 -27.22
CA THR A 372 5.58 -7.87 -26.64
C THR A 372 6.28 -7.42 -25.36
N TRP A 373 6.84 -6.21 -25.32
CA TRP A 373 7.43 -5.66 -24.08
C TRP A 373 6.41 -5.61 -22.93
N HIS A 374 5.20 -5.08 -23.19
CA HIS A 374 4.15 -5.04 -22.17
C HIS A 374 3.66 -6.42 -21.76
N LEU A 375 3.64 -7.39 -22.68
CA LEU A 375 3.29 -8.77 -22.36
C LEU A 375 4.34 -9.44 -21.47
N ILE A 376 5.63 -9.29 -21.78
CA ILE A 376 6.74 -9.81 -20.96
C ILE A 376 6.69 -9.18 -19.57
N PHE A 377 6.51 -7.88 -19.49
CA PHE A 377 6.42 -7.16 -18.21
C PHE A 377 5.22 -7.64 -17.38
N PHE A 378 4.06 -7.83 -18.02
CA PHE A 378 2.86 -8.38 -17.37
C PHE A 378 3.10 -9.78 -16.82
N LEU A 379 3.67 -10.69 -17.62
CA LEU A 379 3.96 -12.06 -17.17
C LEU A 379 5.02 -12.10 -16.07
N GLY A 380 6.08 -11.29 -16.18
CA GLY A 380 7.10 -11.17 -15.15
C GLY A 380 6.53 -10.66 -13.82
N SER A 381 5.62 -9.68 -13.86
CA SER A 381 4.96 -9.19 -12.65
C SER A 381 4.04 -10.23 -12.01
N LEU A 382 3.35 -11.07 -12.79
CA LEU A 382 2.56 -12.19 -12.25
C LEU A 382 3.42 -13.24 -11.54
N VAL A 383 4.58 -13.58 -12.12
CA VAL A 383 5.54 -14.50 -11.47
C VAL A 383 6.04 -13.89 -10.16
N THR A 384 6.42 -12.62 -10.19
CA THR A 384 6.86 -11.90 -8.97
C THR A 384 5.77 -11.88 -7.90
N ALA A 385 4.50 -11.68 -8.29
CA ALA A 385 3.36 -11.71 -7.38
C ALA A 385 3.18 -13.10 -6.74
N ALA A 386 3.29 -14.16 -7.52
CA ALA A 386 3.16 -15.53 -7.02
C ALA A 386 4.29 -15.88 -6.02
N LEU A 387 5.54 -15.51 -6.35
CA LEU A 387 6.68 -15.68 -5.45
C LEU A 387 6.53 -14.85 -4.18
N GLY A 388 6.10 -13.60 -4.30
CA GLY A 388 5.85 -12.72 -3.17
C GLY A 388 4.74 -13.22 -2.25
N ALA A 389 3.63 -13.73 -2.81
CA ALA A 389 2.54 -14.31 -2.04
C ALA A 389 3.00 -15.58 -1.30
N TYR A 390 3.74 -16.46 -1.97
CA TYR A 390 4.33 -17.64 -1.34
C TYR A 390 5.24 -17.26 -0.16
N SER A 391 6.16 -16.32 -0.39
CA SER A 391 7.10 -15.86 0.62
C SER A 391 6.40 -15.24 1.83
N ALA A 392 5.44 -14.32 1.58
CA ALA A 392 4.68 -13.66 2.64
C ALA A 392 3.86 -14.65 3.49
N ILE A 393 3.22 -15.63 2.85
CA ILE A 393 2.47 -16.68 3.55
C ILE A 393 3.40 -17.54 4.42
N MET A 394 4.55 -17.95 3.89
CA MET A 394 5.52 -18.73 4.65
C MET A 394 6.09 -17.94 5.84
N SER A 395 6.39 -16.66 5.66
CA SER A 395 6.82 -15.77 6.74
C SER A 395 5.75 -15.63 7.83
N LEU A 396 4.49 -15.49 7.45
CA LEU A 396 3.38 -15.46 8.43
C LEU A 396 3.22 -16.78 9.17
N ILE A 397 3.33 -17.93 8.48
CA ILE A 397 3.28 -19.25 9.13
C ILE A 397 4.40 -19.39 10.16
N ILE A 398 5.62 -18.94 9.84
CA ILE A 398 6.75 -18.95 10.75
C ILE A 398 6.48 -18.02 11.95
N ALA A 399 5.99 -16.81 11.69
CA ALA A 399 5.66 -15.85 12.74
C ALA A 399 4.58 -16.37 13.71
N PHE A 400 3.52 -16.99 13.20
CA PHE A 400 2.46 -17.56 14.04
C PHE A 400 2.86 -18.83 14.84
N ARG A 401 3.98 -19.45 14.50
CA ARG A 401 4.55 -20.53 15.33
C ARG A 401 5.23 -19.99 16.60
N ASN A 402 5.53 -18.71 16.66
CA ASN A 402 6.10 -18.05 17.82
C ASN A 402 4.98 -17.64 18.80
N PRO A 403 4.98 -18.10 20.08
CA PRO A 403 3.91 -17.82 21.02
C PRO A 403 3.71 -16.34 21.36
N GLN A 404 4.66 -15.47 21.05
CA GLN A 404 4.53 -14.02 21.24
C GLN A 404 3.59 -13.34 20.22
N VAL A 405 3.31 -13.99 19.09
CA VAL A 405 2.49 -13.41 18.01
C VAL A 405 1.19 -14.19 17.90
N THR A 406 0.23 -13.88 18.77
CA THR A 406 -1.12 -14.44 18.71
C THR A 406 -2.12 -13.36 18.29
N ALA A 407 -3.25 -13.78 17.71
CA ALA A 407 -4.33 -12.85 17.39
C ALA A 407 -4.86 -12.19 18.68
N PHE A 408 -5.17 -10.90 18.61
CA PHE A 408 -5.68 -10.10 19.74
C PHE A 408 -4.79 -10.11 20.98
N THR A 409 -3.48 -10.20 20.80
CA THR A 409 -2.52 -10.23 21.92
C THR A 409 -2.47 -8.92 22.68
N CYS A 410 -2.23 -8.99 23.99
CA CYS A 410 -1.88 -7.83 24.79
C CYS A 410 -0.38 -7.52 24.80
N HIS A 411 0.47 -8.49 24.48
CA HIS A 411 1.90 -8.27 24.33
C HIS A 411 2.20 -7.55 23.02
N SER A 412 3.04 -6.54 23.09
CA SER A 412 3.48 -5.83 21.90
C SER A 412 4.43 -6.71 21.08
N PRO A 413 4.28 -6.77 19.74
CA PRO A 413 5.26 -7.45 18.90
C PRO A 413 6.67 -6.86 18.92
N LEU A 414 6.85 -5.66 19.48
CA LEU A 414 8.15 -5.00 19.68
C LEU A 414 8.71 -5.18 21.10
N ASP A 415 7.98 -5.86 21.98
CA ASP A 415 8.42 -6.12 23.33
C ASP A 415 9.13 -7.48 23.38
N SER A 416 10.38 -7.49 23.81
CA SER A 416 11.21 -8.70 24.01
C SER A 416 11.40 -9.06 25.48
N THR A 417 10.74 -8.31 26.40
CA THR A 417 10.87 -8.53 27.87
C THR A 417 9.92 -9.58 28.39
#